data_eecc24c6d5fb8fc97dcf291d22187c2c
#
_entry.id   eecc24c6d5fb8fc97dcf291d22187c2c
#
_cell.length_a   1.000
_cell.length_b   1.000
_cell.length_c   1.000
_cell.angle_alpha   90.00
_cell.angle_beta   90.00
_cell.angle_gamma   90.00
#
_symmetry.space_group_name_H-M   'P 1'
#
loop_
_entity.id
_entity.type
_entity.pdbx_description
1 polymer ?
#
loop_
_entity_poly.entity_id
_entity_poly.type
_entity_poly.pdbx_seq_one_letter_code
_entity_poly.pdbx_strand_id
1 'polypeptide(L)'
;MNQYTVLLVDDEEEVFQVIMKKLDWESMGFSIAGYARNGVEALEMAEELQPDVVMTDIKMPYMDGLTLCKKLKELYQKVKVIIFSGFDEFEYAKEAIKIEAEEYILKPINSNELREVFERIKVNLDKELDEKRNIDKLREYYMESLPVLQENFYTSLIEGRIPESQIEKYVQNYQINLTGPYYVVTVLHISTTNPENVPIDPFLLTVSVKKLAEEQLTEKWNCRTVTYLGDILVIAQFSDVDSVTHFTDDMDRFCKMAKRVCKATVTAGIGHVC
;
A
#
# COMPACT_ATOMS: atom_id res chain seq x y z
N MET A 1 -4.86 -3.22 -23.22
CA MET A 1 -3.56 -3.52 -22.60
C MET A 1 -2.83 -2.21 -22.44
N ASN A 2 -2.24 -1.90 -21.28
CA ASN A 2 -1.38 -0.73 -21.18
C ASN A 2 -0.14 -0.96 -22.02
N GLN A 3 0.17 -0.01 -22.90
CA GLN A 3 1.40 -0.03 -23.70
C GLN A 3 2.49 0.66 -22.87
N TYR A 4 3.70 0.09 -22.87
CA TYR A 4 4.87 0.73 -22.29
C TYR A 4 5.35 1.86 -23.20
N THR A 5 5.82 2.94 -22.62
CA THR A 5 6.24 4.13 -23.34
C THR A 5 7.74 4.16 -23.58
N VAL A 6 8.14 4.53 -24.79
CA VAL A 6 9.55 4.62 -25.21
C VAL A 6 9.87 6.05 -25.63
N LEU A 7 10.94 6.61 -25.04
CA LEU A 7 11.56 7.86 -25.49
C LEU A 7 12.80 7.53 -26.32
N LEU A 8 12.86 8.03 -27.55
CA LEU A 8 14.02 7.89 -28.43
C LEU A 8 14.88 9.15 -28.34
N VAL A 9 16.21 8.97 -28.32
CA VAL A 9 17.16 10.07 -28.18
C VAL A 9 18.32 9.87 -29.14
N ASP A 10 18.43 10.74 -30.14
CA ASP A 10 19.49 10.73 -31.17
C ASP A 10 19.55 12.13 -31.79
N ASP A 11 20.71 12.66 -32.12
CA ASP A 11 20.83 13.95 -32.77
C ASP A 11 20.54 13.89 -34.28
N GLU A 12 20.51 12.66 -34.86
CA GLU A 12 20.17 12.39 -36.25
C GLU A 12 18.69 11.98 -36.40
N GLU A 13 17.84 12.89 -36.89
CA GLU A 13 16.39 12.63 -37.09
C GLU A 13 16.12 11.44 -38.05
N GLU A 14 17.03 11.16 -38.96
CA GLU A 14 16.95 10.03 -39.90
C GLU A 14 16.99 8.69 -39.14
N VAL A 15 17.81 8.59 -38.10
CA VAL A 15 17.90 7.40 -37.25
C VAL A 15 16.56 7.13 -36.52
N PHE A 16 15.93 8.17 -36.00
CA PHE A 16 14.59 8.08 -35.43
C PHE A 16 13.58 7.50 -36.45
N GLN A 17 13.53 8.04 -37.67
CA GLN A 17 12.63 7.57 -38.73
C GLN A 17 12.87 6.10 -39.10
N VAL A 18 14.11 5.66 -39.05
CA VAL A 18 14.50 4.27 -39.34
C VAL A 18 14.03 3.36 -38.17
N ILE A 19 14.28 3.73 -36.94
CA ILE A 19 13.88 2.95 -35.73
C ILE A 19 12.36 2.81 -35.69
N MET A 20 11.61 3.88 -35.93
CA MET A 20 10.15 3.87 -35.97
C MET A 20 9.59 2.84 -36.95
N LYS A 21 10.23 2.66 -38.11
CA LYS A 21 9.77 1.73 -39.15
C LYS A 21 10.28 0.31 -38.99
N LYS A 22 11.25 0.05 -38.10
CA LYS A 22 11.87 -1.26 -37.96
C LYS A 22 11.01 -2.26 -37.19
N LEU A 23 10.14 -1.78 -36.33
CA LEU A 23 9.29 -2.61 -35.47
C LEU A 23 7.82 -2.17 -35.56
N ASP A 24 6.93 -3.13 -35.38
CA ASP A 24 5.54 -2.87 -35.06
C ASP A 24 5.43 -2.71 -33.53
N TRP A 25 5.65 -1.49 -33.07
CA TRP A 25 5.71 -1.13 -31.65
C TRP A 25 4.44 -1.50 -30.90
N GLU A 26 3.29 -1.25 -31.52
CA GLU A 26 1.99 -1.53 -30.89
C GLU A 26 1.77 -3.02 -30.66
N SER A 27 2.10 -3.85 -31.66
CA SER A 27 1.97 -5.31 -31.53
C SER A 27 2.89 -5.90 -30.47
N MET A 28 4.03 -5.24 -30.21
CA MET A 28 4.98 -5.60 -29.17
C MET A 28 4.57 -5.09 -27.77
N GLY A 29 3.54 -4.23 -27.69
CA GLY A 29 3.07 -3.64 -26.44
C GLY A 29 3.84 -2.38 -26.02
N PHE A 30 4.43 -1.68 -26.98
CA PHE A 30 5.12 -0.41 -26.77
C PHE A 30 4.49 0.72 -27.59
N SER A 31 4.69 1.95 -27.14
CA SER A 31 4.35 3.16 -27.88
C SER A 31 5.48 4.17 -27.77
N ILE A 32 5.80 4.86 -28.87
CA ILE A 32 6.80 5.92 -28.85
C ILE A 32 6.16 7.18 -28.27
N ALA A 33 6.61 7.59 -27.09
CA ALA A 33 6.10 8.77 -26.38
C ALA A 33 6.72 10.07 -26.90
N GLY A 34 7.95 10.01 -27.39
CA GLY A 34 8.65 11.21 -27.88
C GLY A 34 10.00 10.91 -28.52
N TYR A 35 10.60 11.99 -29.01
CA TYR A 35 11.93 12.01 -29.60
C TYR A 35 12.68 13.26 -29.12
N ALA A 36 13.88 13.09 -28.62
CA ALA A 36 14.78 14.15 -28.20
C ALA A 36 16.08 14.13 -29.01
N ARG A 37 16.67 15.28 -29.26
CA ARG A 37 17.89 15.44 -30.10
C ARG A 37 19.19 15.48 -29.28
N ASN A 38 19.08 15.47 -27.97
CA ASN A 38 20.24 15.46 -27.06
C ASN A 38 19.79 15.06 -25.65
N GLY A 39 20.77 14.78 -24.77
CA GLY A 39 20.48 14.33 -23.42
C GLY A 39 19.82 15.37 -22.50
N VAL A 40 19.95 16.68 -22.81
CA VAL A 40 19.28 17.73 -22.00
C VAL A 40 17.79 17.72 -22.29
N GLU A 41 17.42 17.78 -23.57
CA GLU A 41 16.04 17.70 -24.04
C GLU A 41 15.38 16.39 -23.58
N ALA A 42 16.14 15.28 -23.63
CA ALA A 42 15.66 13.98 -23.16
C ALA A 42 15.33 13.97 -21.67
N LEU A 43 16.09 14.65 -20.81
CA LEU A 43 15.78 14.77 -19.38
C LEU A 43 14.51 15.59 -19.13
N GLU A 44 14.33 16.71 -19.84
CA GLU A 44 13.12 17.53 -19.75
C GLU A 44 11.89 16.73 -20.18
N MET A 45 11.98 16.01 -21.31
CA MET A 45 10.91 15.13 -21.78
C MET A 45 10.67 13.96 -20.83
N ALA A 46 11.70 13.39 -20.22
CA ALA A 46 11.55 12.29 -19.26
C ALA A 46 10.80 12.72 -17.99
N GLU A 47 10.97 13.97 -17.55
CA GLU A 47 10.21 14.53 -16.43
C GLU A 47 8.70 14.62 -16.74
N GLU A 48 8.36 15.09 -17.95
CA GLU A 48 6.96 15.25 -18.39
C GLU A 48 6.29 13.92 -18.74
N LEU A 49 6.98 13.07 -19.53
CA LEU A 49 6.41 11.87 -20.13
C LEU A 49 6.55 10.63 -19.24
N GLN A 50 7.50 10.62 -18.31
CA GLN A 50 7.84 9.48 -17.44
C GLN A 50 7.92 8.16 -18.21
N PRO A 51 8.82 8.07 -19.23
CA PRO A 51 8.89 6.91 -20.10
C PRO A 51 9.34 5.66 -19.33
N ASP A 52 8.81 4.49 -19.74
CA ASP A 52 9.25 3.20 -19.20
C ASP A 52 10.63 2.81 -19.73
N VAL A 53 10.92 3.19 -20.98
CA VAL A 53 12.16 2.88 -21.68
C VAL A 53 12.72 4.14 -22.35
N VAL A 54 14.01 4.36 -22.20
CA VAL A 54 14.75 5.38 -22.97
C VAL A 54 15.78 4.68 -23.83
N MET A 55 15.73 4.91 -25.14
CA MET A 55 16.71 4.40 -26.09
C MET A 55 17.55 5.55 -26.62
N THR A 56 18.84 5.59 -26.32
CA THR A 56 19.71 6.75 -26.56
C THR A 56 20.96 6.41 -27.36
N ASP A 57 21.35 7.31 -28.29
CA ASP A 57 22.71 7.29 -28.82
C ASP A 57 23.72 7.73 -27.77
N ILE A 58 25.01 7.40 -27.96
CA ILE A 58 26.08 7.84 -27.09
C ILE A 58 26.53 9.26 -27.46
N LYS A 59 26.87 9.48 -28.71
CA LYS A 59 27.49 10.73 -29.16
C LYS A 59 26.44 11.74 -29.58
N MET A 60 26.11 12.64 -28.69
CA MET A 60 25.14 13.70 -28.92
C MET A 60 25.70 15.05 -28.40
N PRO A 61 25.26 16.18 -28.95
CA PRO A 61 25.64 17.51 -28.47
C PRO A 61 25.09 17.77 -27.06
N TYR A 62 25.73 18.66 -26.30
CA TYR A 62 25.36 19.14 -24.97
C TYR A 62 25.45 18.10 -23.86
N MET A 63 24.84 16.94 -24.03
CA MET A 63 24.89 15.83 -23.06
C MET A 63 24.88 14.52 -23.84
N ASP A 64 25.90 13.70 -23.63
CA ASP A 64 26.05 12.38 -24.21
C ASP A 64 25.11 11.35 -23.55
N GLY A 65 24.89 10.19 -24.23
CA GLY A 65 23.95 9.16 -23.79
C GLY A 65 24.38 8.45 -22.49
N LEU A 66 25.68 8.35 -22.21
CA LEU A 66 26.16 7.75 -20.94
C LEU A 66 25.86 8.66 -19.75
N THR A 67 26.10 9.95 -19.91
CA THR A 67 25.75 10.97 -18.91
C THR A 67 24.24 11.03 -18.70
N LEU A 68 23.46 10.95 -19.78
CA LEU A 68 22.00 10.87 -19.72
C LEU A 68 21.54 9.63 -18.94
N CYS A 69 22.07 8.45 -19.28
CA CYS A 69 21.74 7.19 -18.60
C CYS A 69 21.98 7.30 -17.08
N LYS A 70 23.15 7.81 -16.67
CA LYS A 70 23.48 8.01 -15.27
C LYS A 70 22.47 8.91 -14.55
N LYS A 71 22.12 10.05 -15.15
CA LYS A 71 21.13 10.96 -14.56
C LYS A 71 19.73 10.36 -14.49
N LEU A 72 19.32 9.65 -15.54
CA LEU A 72 18.02 8.96 -15.55
C LEU A 72 17.94 7.91 -14.43
N LYS A 73 18.99 7.12 -14.21
CA LYS A 73 19.03 6.13 -13.12
C LYS A 73 19.03 6.77 -11.74
N GLU A 74 19.67 7.92 -11.57
CA GLU A 74 19.65 8.68 -10.31
C GLU A 74 18.26 9.26 -10.00
N LEU A 75 17.56 9.79 -11.01
CA LEU A 75 16.27 10.46 -10.87
C LEU A 75 15.07 9.49 -10.94
N TYR A 76 15.15 8.50 -11.82
CA TYR A 76 14.07 7.59 -12.19
C TYR A 76 14.56 6.14 -12.15
N GLN A 77 14.65 5.55 -10.95
CA GLN A 77 15.23 4.21 -10.73
C GLN A 77 14.60 3.08 -11.56
N LYS A 78 13.37 3.27 -12.04
CA LYS A 78 12.62 2.23 -12.79
C LYS A 78 12.78 2.31 -14.30
N VAL A 79 13.32 3.42 -14.83
CA VAL A 79 13.46 3.59 -16.25
C VAL A 79 14.49 2.61 -16.81
N LYS A 80 14.12 1.90 -17.88
CA LYS A 80 15.03 1.01 -18.61
C LYS A 80 15.77 1.82 -19.64
N VAL A 81 17.10 1.80 -19.65
CA VAL A 81 17.89 2.56 -20.60
C VAL A 81 18.62 1.61 -21.54
N ILE A 82 18.36 1.77 -22.84
CA ILE A 82 19.05 1.09 -23.94
C ILE A 82 20.01 2.10 -24.55
N ILE A 83 21.26 1.72 -24.68
CA ILE A 83 22.27 2.52 -25.35
C ILE A 83 22.53 1.89 -26.72
N PHE A 84 22.49 2.70 -27.78
CA PHE A 84 22.90 2.24 -29.10
C PHE A 84 23.98 3.15 -29.68
N SER A 85 24.98 2.58 -30.33
CA SER A 85 26.17 3.31 -30.78
C SER A 85 26.71 2.79 -32.08
N GLY A 86 27.21 3.71 -32.92
CA GLY A 86 28.00 3.37 -34.13
C GLY A 86 29.45 3.02 -33.86
N PHE A 87 29.89 3.07 -32.61
CA PHE A 87 31.27 2.85 -32.24
C PHE A 87 31.42 1.55 -31.45
N ASP A 88 32.20 0.63 -31.99
CA ASP A 88 32.63 -0.58 -31.32
C ASP A 88 33.82 -0.27 -30.38
N GLU A 89 33.59 0.66 -29.46
CA GLU A 89 34.57 1.00 -28.43
C GLU A 89 34.26 0.23 -27.14
N PHE A 90 35.10 -0.73 -26.82
CA PHE A 90 34.98 -1.55 -25.61
C PHE A 90 34.79 -0.73 -24.33
N GLU A 91 35.38 0.47 -24.24
CA GLU A 91 35.26 1.35 -23.10
C GLU A 91 33.83 1.87 -22.90
N TYR A 92 33.05 2.16 -23.96
CA TYR A 92 31.65 2.56 -23.83
C TYR A 92 30.75 1.43 -23.36
N ALA A 93 30.97 0.23 -23.87
CA ALA A 93 30.23 -0.95 -23.40
C ALA A 93 30.52 -1.24 -21.91
N LYS A 94 31.77 -1.09 -21.49
CA LYS A 94 32.18 -1.26 -20.09
C LYS A 94 31.56 -0.18 -19.18
N GLU A 95 31.45 1.04 -19.66
CA GLU A 95 30.84 2.13 -18.91
C GLU A 95 29.32 1.96 -18.83
N ALA A 96 28.66 1.55 -19.91
CA ALA A 96 27.24 1.23 -19.95
C ALA A 96 26.87 0.16 -18.90
N ILE A 97 27.68 -0.88 -18.73
CA ILE A 97 27.48 -1.89 -17.69
C ILE A 97 27.61 -1.28 -16.28
N LYS A 98 28.59 -0.40 -16.05
CA LYS A 98 28.81 0.22 -14.73
C LYS A 98 27.65 1.13 -14.30
N ILE A 99 26.98 1.76 -15.26
CA ILE A 99 25.84 2.64 -15.02
C ILE A 99 24.50 1.91 -15.12
N GLU A 100 24.54 0.57 -15.15
CA GLU A 100 23.36 -0.29 -15.17
C GLU A 100 22.41 -0.01 -16.35
N ALA A 101 22.99 0.27 -17.55
CA ALA A 101 22.19 0.26 -18.77
C ALA A 101 21.60 -1.14 -18.98
N GLU A 102 20.34 -1.20 -19.41
CA GLU A 102 19.64 -2.48 -19.63
C GLU A 102 20.27 -3.26 -20.79
N GLU A 103 20.59 -2.57 -21.88
CA GLU A 103 21.18 -3.16 -23.09
C GLU A 103 22.11 -2.16 -23.80
N TYR A 104 23.07 -2.71 -24.55
CA TYR A 104 23.97 -1.98 -25.42
C TYR A 104 23.92 -2.59 -26.82
N ILE A 105 23.53 -1.81 -27.81
CA ILE A 105 23.31 -2.26 -29.21
C ILE A 105 24.26 -1.53 -30.14
N LEU A 106 24.87 -2.25 -31.07
CA LEU A 106 25.72 -1.66 -32.10
C LEU A 106 24.92 -1.25 -33.35
N LYS A 107 25.20 -0.08 -33.89
CA LYS A 107 24.74 0.33 -35.23
C LYS A 107 25.57 -0.42 -36.31
N PRO A 108 25.00 -0.94 -37.43
CA PRO A 108 23.62 -0.73 -37.88
C PRO A 108 22.62 -1.62 -37.11
N ILE A 109 21.55 -1.02 -36.58
CA ILE A 109 20.56 -1.71 -35.78
C ILE A 109 19.83 -2.77 -36.61
N ASN A 110 19.90 -4.03 -36.17
CA ASN A 110 19.17 -5.13 -36.79
C ASN A 110 17.75 -5.22 -36.18
N SER A 111 16.73 -5.36 -37.05
CA SER A 111 15.33 -5.45 -36.60
C SER A 111 15.07 -6.65 -35.71
N ASN A 112 15.74 -7.78 -35.95
CA ASN A 112 15.57 -8.97 -35.08
C ASN A 112 16.22 -8.76 -33.70
N GLU A 113 17.42 -8.21 -33.65
CA GLU A 113 18.13 -7.87 -32.43
C GLU A 113 17.33 -6.87 -31.59
N LEU A 114 16.84 -5.80 -32.24
CA LEU A 114 15.99 -4.81 -31.57
C LEU A 114 14.70 -5.42 -31.02
N ARG A 115 14.07 -6.32 -31.78
CA ARG A 115 12.88 -7.05 -31.31
C ARG A 115 13.19 -7.89 -30.08
N GLU A 116 14.24 -8.69 -30.09
CA GLU A 116 14.65 -9.54 -28.96
C GLU A 116 14.94 -8.73 -27.69
N VAL A 117 15.59 -7.56 -27.85
CA VAL A 117 15.86 -6.64 -26.74
C VAL A 117 14.54 -6.14 -26.12
N PHE A 118 13.62 -5.64 -26.94
CA PHE A 118 12.34 -5.13 -26.44
C PHE A 118 11.44 -6.22 -25.88
N GLU A 119 11.49 -7.45 -26.41
CA GLU A 119 10.79 -8.60 -25.83
C GLU A 119 11.32 -8.93 -24.44
N ARG A 120 12.65 -8.93 -24.22
CA ARG A 120 13.24 -9.13 -22.88
C ARG A 120 12.85 -8.01 -21.92
N ILE A 121 12.93 -6.76 -22.35
CA ILE A 121 12.54 -5.61 -21.54
C ILE A 121 11.07 -5.70 -21.16
N LYS A 122 10.20 -6.08 -22.07
CA LYS A 122 8.78 -6.28 -21.79
C LYS A 122 8.54 -7.32 -20.71
N VAL A 123 9.20 -8.47 -20.81
CA VAL A 123 9.09 -9.54 -19.80
C VAL A 123 9.51 -9.02 -18.41
N ASN A 124 10.58 -8.23 -18.34
CA ASN A 124 11.06 -7.64 -17.09
C ASN A 124 10.04 -6.61 -16.53
N LEU A 125 9.52 -5.72 -17.38
CA LEU A 125 8.52 -4.74 -16.99
C LEU A 125 7.21 -5.40 -16.53
N ASP A 126 6.73 -6.42 -17.27
CA ASP A 126 5.53 -7.18 -16.91
C ASP A 126 5.72 -7.86 -15.55
N LYS A 127 6.89 -8.45 -15.29
CA LYS A 127 7.22 -9.07 -14.00
C LYS A 127 7.23 -8.06 -12.86
N GLU A 128 7.89 -6.92 -13.03
CA GLU A 128 7.92 -5.84 -12.04
C GLU A 128 6.51 -5.31 -11.73
N LEU A 129 5.68 -5.18 -12.76
CA LEU A 129 4.28 -4.75 -12.61
C LEU A 129 3.44 -5.78 -11.85
N ASP A 130 3.62 -7.06 -12.14
CA ASP A 130 2.91 -8.15 -11.46
C ASP A 130 3.35 -8.29 -10.00
N GLU A 131 4.65 -8.16 -9.72
CA GLU A 131 5.18 -8.13 -8.35
C GLU A 131 4.57 -6.97 -7.54
N LYS A 132 4.52 -5.77 -8.14
CA LYS A 132 3.88 -4.61 -7.50
C LYS A 132 2.39 -4.85 -7.23
N ARG A 133 1.65 -5.37 -8.23
CA ARG A 133 0.23 -5.71 -8.07
C ARG A 133 -0.01 -6.76 -6.99
N ASN A 134 0.87 -7.75 -6.88
CA ASN A 134 0.76 -8.79 -5.84
C ASN A 134 1.01 -8.21 -4.45
N ILE A 135 2.00 -7.30 -4.30
CA ILE A 135 2.26 -6.59 -3.03
C ILE A 135 1.06 -5.72 -2.65
N ASP A 136 0.49 -4.97 -3.61
CA ASP A 136 -0.66 -4.11 -3.35
C ASP A 136 -1.89 -4.93 -2.91
N LYS A 137 -2.17 -6.06 -3.59
CA LYS A 137 -3.23 -7.00 -3.18
C LYS A 137 -3.00 -7.59 -1.80
N LEU A 138 -1.75 -8.00 -1.50
CA LEU A 138 -1.41 -8.53 -0.18
C LEU A 138 -1.62 -7.48 0.92
N ARG A 139 -1.28 -6.22 0.63
CA ARG A 139 -1.52 -5.09 1.54
C ARG A 139 -3.03 -4.85 1.74
N GLU A 140 -3.82 -4.92 0.67
CA GLU A 140 -5.28 -4.80 0.73
C GLU A 140 -5.88 -5.90 1.60
N TYR A 141 -5.55 -7.17 1.36
CA TYR A 141 -6.00 -8.31 2.18
C TYR A 141 -5.58 -8.18 3.64
N TYR A 142 -4.36 -7.69 3.90
CA TYR A 142 -3.92 -7.43 5.26
C TYR A 142 -4.77 -6.37 5.94
N MET A 143 -5.04 -5.24 5.26
CA MET A 143 -5.86 -4.16 5.80
C MET A 143 -7.31 -4.59 6.03
N GLU A 144 -7.90 -5.37 5.13
CA GLU A 144 -9.24 -5.95 5.32
C GLU A 144 -9.30 -6.92 6.51
N SER A 145 -8.23 -7.68 6.74
CA SER A 145 -8.14 -8.65 7.83
C SER A 145 -7.82 -8.00 9.18
N LEU A 146 -7.27 -6.79 9.18
CA LEU A 146 -6.76 -6.12 10.38
C LEU A 146 -7.80 -5.98 11.51
N PRO A 147 -9.07 -5.61 11.25
CA PRO A 147 -10.09 -5.53 12.30
C PRO A 147 -10.32 -6.88 13.01
N VAL A 148 -10.33 -7.97 12.25
CA VAL A 148 -10.50 -9.33 12.80
C VAL A 148 -9.28 -9.74 13.62
N LEU A 149 -8.08 -9.43 13.15
CA LEU A 149 -6.84 -9.68 13.87
C LEU A 149 -6.77 -8.90 15.17
N GLN A 150 -7.22 -7.64 15.17
CA GLN A 150 -7.32 -6.82 16.38
C GLN A 150 -8.34 -7.39 17.38
N GLU A 151 -9.52 -7.79 16.93
CA GLU A 151 -10.54 -8.40 17.79
C GLU A 151 -10.04 -9.71 18.42
N ASN A 152 -9.39 -10.57 17.63
CA ASN A 152 -8.77 -11.80 18.12
C ASN A 152 -7.63 -11.54 19.13
N PHE A 153 -6.84 -10.47 18.92
CA PHE A 153 -5.81 -10.07 19.86
C PHE A 153 -6.41 -9.71 21.23
N TYR A 154 -7.42 -8.83 21.27
CA TYR A 154 -8.05 -8.43 22.53
C TYR A 154 -8.69 -9.62 23.25
N THR A 155 -9.38 -10.49 22.51
CA THR A 155 -9.95 -11.72 23.06
C THR A 155 -8.86 -12.61 23.68
N SER A 156 -7.77 -12.84 22.95
CA SER A 156 -6.66 -13.66 23.41
C SER A 156 -5.91 -13.05 24.60
N LEU A 157 -5.82 -11.71 24.64
CA LEU A 157 -5.22 -10.97 25.75
C LEU A 157 -6.04 -11.15 27.04
N ILE A 158 -7.36 -10.99 26.97
CA ILE A 158 -8.28 -11.13 28.10
C ILE A 158 -8.29 -12.58 28.63
N GLU A 159 -8.17 -13.56 27.73
CA GLU A 159 -8.10 -14.98 28.11
C GLU A 159 -6.71 -15.40 28.62
N GLY A 160 -5.74 -14.50 28.66
CA GLY A 160 -4.38 -14.81 29.10
C GLY A 160 -3.60 -15.76 28.19
N ARG A 161 -4.01 -15.85 26.92
CA ARG A 161 -3.36 -16.74 25.91
C ARG A 161 -2.09 -16.13 25.32
N ILE A 162 -1.89 -14.82 25.44
CA ILE A 162 -0.72 -14.13 24.88
C ILE A 162 0.32 -13.96 25.98
N PRO A 163 1.53 -14.54 25.81
CA PRO A 163 2.63 -14.28 26.73
C PRO A 163 3.00 -12.78 26.73
N GLU A 164 3.31 -12.25 27.91
CA GLU A 164 3.64 -10.84 28.10
C GLU A 164 4.75 -10.35 27.15
N SER A 165 5.76 -11.18 26.93
CA SER A 165 6.88 -10.92 26.02
C SER A 165 6.49 -10.78 24.54
N GLN A 166 5.28 -11.18 24.14
CA GLN A 166 4.78 -11.11 22.77
C GLN A 166 3.76 -9.98 22.56
N ILE A 167 3.23 -9.38 23.62
CA ILE A 167 2.20 -8.35 23.53
C ILE A 167 2.67 -7.19 22.65
N GLU A 168 3.85 -6.67 22.90
CA GLU A 168 4.41 -5.54 22.15
C GLU A 168 4.52 -5.83 20.64
N LYS A 169 4.93 -7.04 20.26
CA LYS A 169 4.99 -7.48 18.87
C LYS A 169 3.62 -7.48 18.18
N TYR A 170 2.59 -7.97 18.89
CA TYR A 170 1.22 -7.96 18.35
C TYR A 170 0.66 -6.55 18.24
N VAL A 171 0.92 -5.71 19.25
CA VAL A 171 0.51 -4.29 19.26
C VAL A 171 1.08 -3.56 18.05
N GLN A 172 2.37 -3.74 17.76
CA GLN A 172 3.02 -3.14 16.57
C GLN A 172 2.48 -3.72 15.27
N ASN A 173 2.43 -5.05 15.14
CA ASN A 173 2.00 -5.71 13.92
C ASN A 173 0.54 -5.42 13.56
N TYR A 174 -0.35 -5.36 14.54
CA TYR A 174 -1.77 -5.14 14.31
C TYR A 174 -2.18 -3.67 14.44
N GLN A 175 -1.21 -2.76 14.54
CA GLN A 175 -1.44 -1.30 14.64
C GLN A 175 -2.42 -0.96 15.79
N ILE A 176 -2.26 -1.63 16.93
CA ILE A 176 -3.12 -1.45 18.07
C ILE A 176 -2.60 -0.28 18.91
N ASN A 177 -3.49 0.62 19.29
CA ASN A 177 -3.16 1.73 20.17
C ASN A 177 -3.43 1.35 21.63
N LEU A 178 -2.38 0.94 22.35
CA LEU A 178 -2.36 0.67 23.78
C LEU A 178 -1.27 1.55 24.43
N THR A 179 -1.58 2.83 24.61
CA THR A 179 -0.60 3.84 25.07
C THR A 179 -0.95 4.50 26.41
N GLY A 180 -2.12 4.21 26.95
CA GLY A 180 -2.55 4.75 28.25
C GLY A 180 -1.82 4.08 29.42
N PRO A 181 -1.55 4.81 30.51
CA PRO A 181 -1.01 4.22 31.74
C PRO A 181 -2.05 3.42 32.53
N TYR A 182 -3.34 3.66 32.28
CA TYR A 182 -4.43 3.01 33.01
C TYR A 182 -5.46 2.42 32.07
N TYR A 183 -5.94 1.23 32.40
CA TYR A 183 -6.94 0.50 31.63
C TYR A 183 -8.10 0.05 32.48
N VAL A 184 -9.30 0.03 31.92
CA VAL A 184 -10.49 -0.56 32.49
C VAL A 184 -11.19 -1.41 31.47
N VAL A 185 -11.53 -2.62 31.82
CA VAL A 185 -12.38 -3.52 31.03
C VAL A 185 -13.79 -3.49 31.59
N THR A 186 -14.76 -3.15 30.74
CA THR A 186 -16.19 -3.17 31.10
C THR A 186 -16.89 -4.25 30.30
N VAL A 187 -17.66 -5.10 30.95
CA VAL A 187 -18.51 -6.10 30.29
C VAL A 187 -19.93 -5.53 30.20
N LEU A 188 -20.45 -5.44 28.96
CA LEU A 188 -21.85 -5.08 28.71
C LEU A 188 -22.63 -6.37 28.47
N HIS A 189 -23.31 -6.84 29.46
CA HIS A 189 -24.20 -8.00 29.39
C HIS A 189 -25.55 -7.60 28.82
N ILE A 190 -26.01 -8.30 27.79
CA ILE A 190 -27.27 -8.01 27.11
C ILE A 190 -28.31 -9.05 27.50
N SER A 191 -29.32 -8.63 28.25
CA SER A 191 -30.42 -9.52 28.60
C SER A 191 -31.37 -9.67 27.41
N THR A 192 -31.62 -10.91 27.04
CA THR A 192 -32.56 -11.29 25.95
C THR A 192 -34.02 -11.35 26.42
N THR A 193 -34.27 -11.21 27.72
CA THR A 193 -35.64 -11.15 28.26
C THR A 193 -36.25 -9.78 27.98
N ASN A 194 -37.07 -9.72 26.92
CA ASN A 194 -37.83 -8.53 26.60
C ASN A 194 -39.20 -8.58 27.29
N PRO A 195 -39.59 -7.56 28.10
CA PRO A 195 -40.89 -7.50 28.75
C PRO A 195 -42.08 -7.48 27.77
N GLU A 196 -41.84 -7.08 26.53
CA GLU A 196 -42.89 -6.94 25.47
C GLU A 196 -43.09 -8.20 24.62
N ASN A 197 -42.44 -9.35 24.96
CA ASN A 197 -42.59 -10.63 24.25
C ASN A 197 -42.35 -10.61 22.72
N VAL A 198 -41.61 -9.64 22.17
CA VAL A 198 -41.23 -9.61 20.79
C VAL A 198 -39.97 -10.48 20.63
N PRO A 199 -39.98 -11.52 19.79
CA PRO A 199 -38.81 -12.34 19.58
C PRO A 199 -37.79 -11.53 18.75
N ILE A 200 -36.81 -10.96 19.42
CA ILE A 200 -35.67 -10.31 18.77
C ILE A 200 -34.53 -11.32 18.77
N ASP A 201 -33.89 -11.50 17.61
CA ASP A 201 -32.70 -12.33 17.48
C ASP A 201 -31.60 -11.80 18.43
N PRO A 202 -31.11 -12.61 19.39
CA PRO A 202 -30.06 -12.18 20.32
C PRO A 202 -28.80 -11.66 19.62
N PHE A 203 -28.45 -12.24 18.46
CA PHE A 203 -27.29 -11.82 17.70
C PHE A 203 -27.49 -10.41 17.12
N LEU A 204 -28.66 -10.11 16.53
CA LEU A 204 -28.95 -8.77 16.03
C LEU A 204 -28.97 -7.72 17.14
N LEU A 205 -29.41 -8.12 18.33
CA LEU A 205 -29.43 -7.25 19.50
C LEU A 205 -28.00 -6.91 19.94
N THR A 206 -27.13 -7.92 20.02
CA THR A 206 -25.70 -7.73 20.35
C THR A 206 -25.01 -6.80 19.32
N VAL A 207 -25.25 -7.04 18.03
CA VAL A 207 -24.69 -6.18 16.97
C VAL A 207 -25.19 -4.73 17.07
N SER A 208 -26.48 -4.53 17.37
CA SER A 208 -27.06 -3.20 17.52
C SER A 208 -26.51 -2.43 18.72
N VAL A 209 -26.34 -3.14 19.85
CA VAL A 209 -25.76 -2.54 21.07
C VAL A 209 -24.26 -2.26 20.87
N LYS A 210 -23.51 -3.16 20.20
CA LYS A 210 -22.10 -2.95 19.86
C LYS A 210 -21.94 -1.68 19.01
N LYS A 211 -22.74 -1.55 17.94
CA LYS A 211 -22.69 -0.38 17.06
C LYS A 211 -23.00 0.91 17.84
N LEU A 212 -24.02 0.90 18.69
CA LEU A 212 -24.35 2.05 19.53
C LEU A 212 -23.18 2.38 20.48
N ALA A 213 -22.52 1.37 21.06
CA ALA A 213 -21.36 1.57 21.93
C ALA A 213 -20.17 2.17 21.15
N GLU A 214 -19.91 1.70 19.94
CA GLU A 214 -18.90 2.28 19.04
C GLU A 214 -19.18 3.74 18.74
N GLU A 215 -20.41 4.09 18.38
CA GLU A 215 -20.79 5.47 18.07
C GLU A 215 -20.71 6.40 19.29
N GLN A 216 -21.14 5.96 20.44
CA GLN A 216 -21.31 6.85 21.62
C GLN A 216 -20.09 6.90 22.55
N LEU A 217 -19.33 5.81 22.64
CA LEU A 217 -18.23 5.72 23.58
C LEU A 217 -16.89 6.06 22.94
N THR A 218 -16.65 5.65 21.67
CA THR A 218 -15.36 5.90 21.03
C THR A 218 -15.15 7.36 20.62
N GLU A 219 -16.20 8.13 20.45
CA GLU A 219 -16.07 9.58 20.24
C GLU A 219 -15.54 10.33 21.46
N LYS A 220 -15.89 9.85 22.67
CA LYS A 220 -15.59 10.51 23.93
C LYS A 220 -14.37 9.89 24.62
N TRP A 221 -14.24 8.60 24.51
CA TRP A 221 -13.24 7.80 25.24
C TRP A 221 -12.33 7.07 24.28
N ASN A 222 -11.04 6.99 24.62
CA ASN A 222 -10.12 6.13 23.89
C ASN A 222 -10.40 4.67 24.29
N CYS A 223 -11.37 4.05 23.63
CA CYS A 223 -11.80 2.69 23.95
C CYS A 223 -12.00 1.83 22.69
N ARG A 224 -12.04 0.52 22.91
CA ARG A 224 -12.33 -0.48 21.89
C ARG A 224 -13.44 -1.39 22.36
N THR A 225 -14.32 -1.77 21.45
CA THR A 225 -15.39 -2.74 21.70
C THR A 225 -15.04 -4.06 21.04
N VAL A 226 -15.21 -5.15 21.78
CA VAL A 226 -14.95 -6.53 21.32
C VAL A 226 -16.13 -7.40 21.71
N THR A 227 -16.58 -8.27 20.79
CA THR A 227 -17.63 -9.25 21.11
C THR A 227 -17.00 -10.49 21.75
N TYR A 228 -17.51 -10.89 22.90
CA TYR A 228 -16.98 -12.05 23.63
C TYR A 228 -18.12 -12.83 24.29
N LEU A 229 -18.30 -14.11 23.92
CA LEU A 229 -19.31 -15.04 24.43
C LEU A 229 -20.75 -14.49 24.44
N GLY A 230 -21.11 -13.64 23.49
CA GLY A 230 -22.42 -13.01 23.40
C GLY A 230 -22.56 -11.68 24.12
N ASP A 231 -21.56 -11.29 24.93
CA ASP A 231 -21.43 -10.00 25.58
C ASP A 231 -20.53 -9.05 24.77
N ILE A 232 -20.51 -7.78 25.16
CA ILE A 232 -19.62 -6.78 24.58
C ILE A 232 -18.63 -6.33 25.64
N LEU A 233 -17.35 -6.44 25.33
CA LEU A 233 -16.28 -5.92 26.16
C LEU A 233 -15.91 -4.52 25.66
N VAL A 234 -15.83 -3.55 26.56
CA VAL A 234 -15.32 -2.21 26.31
C VAL A 234 -13.99 -2.09 27.04
N ILE A 235 -12.91 -1.98 26.27
CA ILE A 235 -11.54 -1.81 26.79
C ILE A 235 -11.22 -0.33 26.66
N ALA A 236 -11.24 0.39 27.75
CA ALA A 236 -10.96 1.83 27.78
C ALA A 236 -9.59 2.12 28.40
N GLN A 237 -8.89 3.11 27.84
CA GLN A 237 -7.60 3.57 28.35
C GLN A 237 -7.69 5.05 28.78
N PHE A 238 -6.99 5.38 29.87
CA PHE A 238 -7.06 6.68 30.52
C PHE A 238 -5.67 7.23 30.81
N SER A 239 -5.55 8.55 30.83
CA SER A 239 -4.35 9.28 31.24
C SER A 239 -4.27 9.45 32.77
N ASP A 240 -5.41 9.40 33.44
CA ASP A 240 -5.52 9.60 34.89
C ASP A 240 -6.67 8.77 35.49
N VAL A 241 -6.62 8.51 36.79
CA VAL A 241 -7.60 7.68 37.53
C VAL A 241 -8.93 8.42 37.70
N ASP A 242 -8.93 9.75 37.78
CA ASP A 242 -10.16 10.52 37.99
C ASP A 242 -11.12 10.41 36.81
N SER A 243 -10.58 10.29 35.62
CA SER A 243 -11.33 10.06 34.37
C SER A 243 -12.17 8.78 34.40
N VAL A 244 -11.79 7.76 35.20
CA VAL A 244 -12.54 6.51 35.33
C VAL A 244 -13.90 6.73 36.00
N THR A 245 -13.98 7.68 36.92
CA THR A 245 -15.28 8.03 37.57
C THR A 245 -16.25 8.60 36.54
N HIS A 246 -15.79 9.50 35.69
CA HIS A 246 -16.59 10.06 34.60
C HIS A 246 -17.00 9.03 33.55
N PHE A 247 -16.10 8.08 33.27
CA PHE A 247 -16.41 6.97 32.38
C PHE A 247 -17.49 6.06 32.96
N THR A 248 -17.48 5.82 34.28
CA THR A 248 -18.52 5.05 34.99
C THR A 248 -19.89 5.70 34.86
N ASP A 249 -19.97 7.03 35.04
CA ASP A 249 -21.22 7.79 34.85
C ASP A 249 -21.73 7.71 33.38
N ASP A 250 -20.83 7.74 32.43
CA ASP A 250 -21.19 7.61 31.02
C ASP A 250 -21.65 6.18 30.67
N MET A 251 -21.11 5.15 31.33
CA MET A 251 -21.60 3.78 31.17
C MET A 251 -23.05 3.64 31.67
N ASP A 252 -23.42 4.27 32.80
CA ASP A 252 -24.80 4.28 33.27
C ASP A 252 -25.74 4.99 32.26
N ARG A 253 -25.30 6.12 31.72
CA ARG A 253 -26.04 6.84 30.66
C ARG A 253 -26.19 5.98 29.41
N PHE A 254 -25.14 5.28 29.01
CA PHE A 254 -25.14 4.39 27.84
C PHE A 254 -26.15 3.22 28.07
N CYS A 255 -26.16 2.57 29.22
CA CYS A 255 -27.12 1.51 29.53
C CYS A 255 -28.58 2.01 29.42
N LYS A 256 -28.86 3.22 29.92
CA LYS A 256 -30.19 3.86 29.79
C LYS A 256 -30.52 4.19 28.32
N MET A 257 -29.54 4.60 27.54
CA MET A 257 -29.71 4.90 26.11
C MET A 257 -29.98 3.60 25.30
N ALA A 258 -29.20 2.55 25.53
CA ALA A 258 -29.37 1.25 24.87
C ALA A 258 -30.78 0.68 25.08
N LYS A 259 -31.33 0.86 26.29
CA LYS A 259 -32.72 0.47 26.59
C LYS A 259 -33.74 1.24 25.75
N ARG A 260 -33.50 2.52 25.48
CA ARG A 260 -34.43 3.36 24.67
C ARG A 260 -34.29 3.07 23.17
N VAL A 261 -33.04 2.96 22.69
CA VAL A 261 -32.74 2.89 21.25
C VAL A 261 -32.84 1.44 20.73
N CYS A 262 -32.16 0.52 21.39
CA CYS A 262 -32.10 -0.89 20.97
C CYS A 262 -33.21 -1.75 21.59
N LYS A 263 -34.03 -1.20 22.51
CA LYS A 263 -35.01 -1.97 23.29
C LYS A 263 -34.37 -3.12 24.08
N ALA A 264 -33.07 -3.01 24.42
CA ALA A 264 -32.29 -4.00 25.13
C ALA A 264 -32.03 -3.59 26.56
N THR A 265 -32.16 -4.51 27.48
CA THR A 265 -31.67 -4.31 28.86
C THR A 265 -30.20 -4.66 28.90
N VAL A 266 -29.36 -3.65 29.07
CA VAL A 266 -27.89 -3.79 29.15
C VAL A 266 -27.44 -3.54 30.60
N THR A 267 -26.62 -4.43 31.12
CA THR A 267 -25.98 -4.31 32.42
C THR A 267 -24.47 -4.16 32.23
N ALA A 268 -23.88 -3.12 32.78
CA ALA A 268 -22.44 -2.90 32.72
C ALA A 268 -21.75 -3.39 33.99
N GLY A 269 -20.82 -4.31 33.82
CA GLY A 269 -19.90 -4.73 34.90
C GLY A 269 -18.53 -4.08 34.63
N ILE A 270 -18.11 -3.17 35.51
CA ILE A 270 -16.86 -2.41 35.36
C ILE A 270 -15.78 -3.04 36.22
N GLY A 271 -14.66 -3.41 35.59
CA GLY A 271 -13.50 -3.98 36.28
C GLY A 271 -12.70 -2.94 37.07
N HIS A 272 -11.70 -3.42 37.79
CA HIS A 272 -10.73 -2.54 38.46
C HIS A 272 -9.79 -1.87 37.42
N VAL A 273 -9.26 -0.73 37.83
CA VAL A 273 -8.20 -0.04 37.09
C VAL A 273 -6.92 -0.87 37.17
N CYS A 274 -6.31 -1.13 36.03
CA CYS A 274 -5.03 -1.82 35.91
C CYS A 274 -3.95 -0.85 35.41
#